data_cbc1f54ed66a2f022a18dd40ecfb3500
#
_entry.id   cbc1f54ed66a2f022a18dd40ecfb3500
#
_cell.length_a   1.000
_cell.length_b   1.000
_cell.length_c   1.000
_cell.angle_alpha   90.00
_cell.angle_beta   90.00
_cell.angle_gamma   90.00
#
_symmetry.space_group_name_H-M   'P 1'
#
loop_
_entity.id
_entity.type
_entity.pdbx_description
1 polymer ?
#
loop_
_entity_poly.entity_id
_entity_poly.type
_entity_poly.pdbx_seq_one_letter_code
_entity_poly.pdbx_strand_id
1 'polypeptide(L)'
;MKSCLLRLAALAALIIPLPAAAFNFAPSEPKPVPALSFLDGAGKEVSLADFAGEVVVLNLWATWCAPCRDEMPSLDRLQARFGGNGLEVVALSLDRGDVAKVRDFYEELGISSLAIYHDPNSRAGRELGAPGLPTTIVIDRSGREVGRLLGPAEWDSDEAIAVIEQLVGSGNSEAPQES
;
A
#
# COMPACT_ATOMS: atom_id res chain seq x y z
N MET A 1 -30.58 -9.20 63.98
CA MET A 1 -29.33 -8.98 63.25
C MET A 1 -29.58 -9.43 61.82
N LYS A 2 -29.78 -8.48 60.86
CA LYS A 2 -30.12 -8.79 59.47
C LYS A 2 -28.88 -8.54 58.61
N SER A 3 -28.25 -9.63 58.12
CA SER A 3 -27.09 -9.57 57.22
C SER A 3 -27.54 -9.16 55.83
N CYS A 4 -27.08 -7.99 55.38
CA CYS A 4 -27.30 -7.47 54.03
C CYS A 4 -26.17 -8.01 53.12
N LEU A 5 -26.49 -9.00 52.29
CA LEU A 5 -25.56 -9.53 51.25
C LEU A 5 -25.61 -8.63 50.04
N LEU A 6 -24.59 -7.80 49.89
CA LEU A 6 -24.38 -6.96 48.70
C LEU A 6 -23.88 -7.86 47.54
N ARG A 7 -24.71 -8.12 46.56
CA ARG A 7 -24.33 -8.82 45.33
C ARG A 7 -23.68 -7.83 44.38
N LEU A 8 -22.35 -7.90 44.25
CA LEU A 8 -21.61 -7.21 43.16
C LEU A 8 -21.95 -7.92 41.85
N ALA A 9 -22.73 -7.25 40.98
CA ALA A 9 -22.89 -7.67 39.60
C ALA A 9 -21.67 -7.19 38.78
N ALA A 10 -20.80 -8.13 38.43
CA ALA A 10 -19.70 -7.85 37.49
C ALA A 10 -20.28 -7.63 36.09
N LEU A 11 -20.23 -6.40 35.65
CA LEU A 11 -20.58 -6.03 34.25
C LEU A 11 -19.44 -6.50 33.33
N ALA A 12 -19.57 -7.65 32.69
CA ALA A 12 -18.66 -8.10 31.65
C ALA A 12 -18.88 -7.22 30.41
N ALA A 13 -17.93 -6.32 30.14
CA ALA A 13 -17.92 -5.55 28.91
C ALA A 13 -17.68 -6.50 27.74
N LEU A 14 -18.72 -6.68 26.92
CA LEU A 14 -18.64 -7.44 25.68
C LEU A 14 -17.83 -6.61 24.68
N ILE A 15 -16.56 -6.93 24.49
CA ILE A 15 -15.71 -6.34 23.45
C ILE A 15 -16.18 -6.97 22.14
N ILE A 16 -17.01 -6.25 21.39
CA ILE A 16 -17.39 -6.64 20.04
C ILE A 16 -16.21 -6.24 19.14
N PRO A 17 -15.51 -7.20 18.49
CA PRO A 17 -14.47 -6.85 17.54
C PRO A 17 -15.13 -6.08 16.39
N LEU A 18 -14.60 -4.89 16.06
CA LEU A 18 -14.96 -4.23 14.80
C LEU A 18 -14.55 -5.15 13.65
N PRO A 19 -15.40 -5.30 12.63
CA PRO A 19 -14.99 -6.05 11.44
C PRO A 19 -13.77 -5.36 10.84
N ALA A 20 -12.69 -6.12 10.66
CA ALA A 20 -11.56 -5.68 9.85
C ALA A 20 -12.09 -5.29 8.46
N ALA A 21 -11.61 -4.18 7.91
CA ALA A 21 -11.98 -3.77 6.57
C ALA A 21 -11.59 -4.90 5.62
N ALA A 22 -12.57 -5.46 4.89
CA ALA A 22 -12.32 -6.55 3.97
C ALA A 22 -11.36 -6.07 2.87
N PHE A 23 -10.35 -6.88 2.56
CA PHE A 23 -9.41 -6.60 1.47
C PHE A 23 -10.11 -6.76 0.11
N ASN A 24 -10.64 -5.65 -0.42
CA ASN A 24 -11.45 -5.60 -1.64
C ASN A 24 -10.59 -5.40 -2.89
N PHE A 25 -9.49 -6.13 -3.01
CA PHE A 25 -8.70 -6.12 -4.25
C PHE A 25 -9.46 -6.86 -5.35
N ALA A 26 -9.70 -6.16 -6.47
CA ALA A 26 -10.34 -6.73 -7.64
C ALA A 26 -9.27 -6.97 -8.73
N PRO A 27 -8.87 -8.23 -9.00
CA PRO A 27 -8.05 -8.55 -10.16
C PRO A 27 -8.76 -8.12 -11.45
N SER A 28 -7.98 -7.66 -12.42
CA SER A 28 -8.47 -7.26 -13.75
C SER A 28 -7.62 -7.86 -14.84
N GLU A 29 -8.12 -7.89 -16.06
CA GLU A 29 -7.30 -8.20 -17.24
C GLU A 29 -6.09 -7.26 -17.29
N PRO A 30 -4.88 -7.78 -17.51
CA PRO A 30 -3.66 -6.98 -17.54
C PRO A 30 -3.73 -5.90 -18.62
N LYS A 31 -3.53 -4.63 -18.22
CA LYS A 31 -3.55 -3.48 -19.13
C LYS A 31 -2.29 -2.61 -18.98
N PRO A 32 -1.88 -1.90 -20.06
CA PRO A 32 -0.74 -1.01 -20.00
C PRO A 32 -0.88 0.05 -18.91
N VAL A 33 0.21 0.34 -18.20
CA VAL A 33 0.33 1.50 -17.31
C VAL A 33 1.03 2.62 -18.10
N PRO A 34 0.55 3.89 -18.03
CA PRO A 34 1.24 5.01 -18.66
C PRO A 34 2.66 5.17 -18.08
N ALA A 35 3.59 5.65 -18.90
CA ALA A 35 4.92 6.02 -18.43
C ALA A 35 4.79 7.11 -17.38
N LEU A 36 5.29 6.84 -16.18
CA LEU A 36 5.19 7.72 -15.03
C LEU A 36 6.57 7.95 -14.43
N SER A 37 6.93 9.24 -14.27
CA SER A 37 8.13 9.66 -13.55
C SER A 37 7.75 10.50 -12.35
N PHE A 38 8.52 10.37 -11.28
CA PHE A 38 8.36 11.07 -10.01
C PHE A 38 9.74 11.25 -9.35
N LEU A 39 9.80 11.86 -8.18
CA LEU A 39 11.04 12.11 -7.46
C LEU A 39 11.21 11.14 -6.30
N ASP A 40 12.43 10.71 -6.03
CA ASP A 40 12.78 10.05 -4.77
C ASP A 40 12.96 11.06 -3.62
N GLY A 41 13.23 10.56 -2.42
CA GLY A 41 13.45 11.38 -1.23
C GLY A 41 14.67 12.31 -1.31
N ALA A 42 15.59 12.10 -2.27
CA ALA A 42 16.74 12.96 -2.56
C ALA A 42 16.46 13.96 -3.70
N GLY A 43 15.26 13.92 -4.30
CA GLY A 43 14.88 14.77 -5.43
C GLY A 43 15.40 14.28 -6.78
N LYS A 44 15.90 13.05 -6.87
CA LYS A 44 16.29 12.42 -8.14
C LYS A 44 15.05 11.87 -8.84
N GLU A 45 15.00 12.03 -10.16
CA GLU A 45 13.94 11.45 -10.97
C GLU A 45 14.04 9.92 -11.02
N VAL A 46 12.91 9.27 -10.80
CA VAL A 46 12.68 7.82 -10.83
C VAL A 46 11.45 7.57 -11.69
N SER A 47 11.40 6.44 -12.37
CA SER A 47 10.27 6.03 -13.20
C SER A 47 9.74 4.65 -12.80
N LEU A 48 8.49 4.34 -13.17
CA LEU A 48 7.96 2.98 -12.98
C LEU A 48 8.79 1.91 -13.71
N ALA A 49 9.48 2.28 -14.79
CA ALA A 49 10.34 1.36 -15.53
C ALA A 49 11.59 0.92 -14.74
N ASP A 50 11.99 1.68 -13.71
CA ASP A 50 13.12 1.34 -12.86
C ASP A 50 12.83 0.12 -11.95
N PHE A 51 11.55 -0.25 -11.81
CA PHE A 51 11.09 -1.43 -11.06
C PHE A 51 10.72 -2.61 -11.98
N ALA A 52 11.16 -2.58 -13.23
CA ALA A 52 10.86 -3.67 -14.19
C ALA A 52 11.37 -5.02 -13.66
N GLY A 53 10.55 -6.06 -13.77
CA GLY A 53 10.85 -7.39 -13.24
C GLY A 53 10.37 -7.64 -11.81
N GLU A 54 9.86 -6.62 -11.13
CA GLU A 54 9.22 -6.75 -9.83
C GLU A 54 7.70 -6.58 -9.92
N VAL A 55 6.98 -7.14 -8.98
CA VAL A 55 5.58 -6.77 -8.73
C VAL A 55 5.60 -5.44 -8.00
N VAL A 56 4.87 -4.44 -8.51
CA VAL A 56 4.82 -3.11 -7.89
C VAL A 56 3.45 -2.88 -7.26
N VAL A 57 3.44 -2.54 -5.97
CA VAL A 57 2.27 -2.02 -5.27
C VAL A 57 2.38 -0.50 -5.28
N LEU A 58 1.80 0.15 -6.30
CA LEU A 58 1.81 1.60 -6.46
C LEU A 58 0.62 2.20 -5.69
N ASN A 59 0.90 2.80 -4.55
CA ASN A 59 -0.08 3.47 -3.71
C ASN A 59 0.00 4.98 -3.89
N LEU A 60 -1.12 5.60 -4.29
CA LEU A 60 -1.26 7.06 -4.39
C LEU A 60 -1.86 7.59 -3.10
N TRP A 61 -1.13 8.46 -2.42
CA TRP A 61 -1.51 8.97 -1.11
C TRP A 61 -1.10 10.43 -0.88
N ALA A 62 -1.44 10.99 0.27
CA ALA A 62 -0.95 12.30 0.69
C ALA A 62 -1.02 12.45 2.23
N THR A 63 -0.17 13.31 2.79
CA THR A 63 -0.09 13.54 4.25
C THR A 63 -1.39 14.12 4.86
N TRP A 64 -2.19 14.83 4.08
CA TRP A 64 -3.49 15.41 4.48
C TRP A 64 -4.67 14.43 4.32
N CYS A 65 -4.45 13.25 3.75
CA CYS A 65 -5.48 12.24 3.52
C CYS A 65 -5.55 11.29 4.72
N ALA A 66 -6.53 11.46 5.60
CA ALA A 66 -6.65 10.67 6.82
C ALA A 66 -6.69 9.15 6.57
N PRO A 67 -7.53 8.59 5.66
CA PRO A 67 -7.54 7.15 5.40
C PRO A 67 -6.23 6.64 4.79
N CYS A 68 -5.48 7.51 4.06
CA CYS A 68 -4.15 7.13 3.57
C CYS A 68 -3.15 6.96 4.73
N ARG A 69 -3.19 7.88 5.69
CA ARG A 69 -2.31 7.82 6.88
C ARG A 69 -2.52 6.54 7.68
N ASP A 70 -3.76 6.07 7.77
CA ASP A 70 -4.13 4.89 8.53
C ASP A 70 -3.56 3.61 7.91
N GLU A 71 -3.45 3.52 6.57
CA GLU A 71 -2.93 2.32 5.88
C GLU A 71 -1.39 2.27 5.76
N MET A 72 -0.68 3.42 5.87
CA MET A 72 0.77 3.49 5.66
C MET A 72 1.58 2.51 6.50
N PRO A 73 1.27 2.27 7.80
CA PRO A 73 1.99 1.28 8.59
C PRO A 73 1.87 -0.15 8.04
N SER A 74 0.74 -0.52 7.44
CA SER A 74 0.56 -1.85 6.83
C SER A 74 1.33 -1.99 5.52
N LEU A 75 1.42 -0.91 4.72
CA LEU A 75 2.30 -0.86 3.54
C LEU A 75 3.78 -0.95 3.92
N ASP A 76 4.20 -0.31 5.01
CA ASP A 76 5.57 -0.41 5.52
C ASP A 76 5.92 -1.85 5.93
N ARG A 77 5.00 -2.54 6.61
CA ARG A 77 5.17 -3.96 6.97
C ARG A 77 5.17 -4.87 5.74
N LEU A 78 4.36 -4.58 4.72
CA LEU A 78 4.39 -5.30 3.45
C LEU A 78 5.76 -5.16 2.78
N GLN A 79 6.30 -3.93 2.68
CA GLN A 79 7.64 -3.66 2.14
C GLN A 79 8.71 -4.38 2.95
N ALA A 80 8.65 -4.32 4.28
CA ALA A 80 9.60 -5.02 5.16
C ALA A 80 9.62 -6.53 4.92
N ARG A 81 8.47 -7.13 4.57
CA ARG A 81 8.33 -8.58 4.35
C ARG A 81 8.80 -9.01 2.96
N PHE A 82 8.49 -8.26 1.91
CA PHE A 82 8.66 -8.69 0.52
C PHE A 82 9.63 -7.83 -0.29
N GLY A 83 9.98 -6.62 0.18
CA GLY A 83 10.87 -5.72 -0.52
C GLY A 83 12.21 -6.36 -0.88
N GLY A 84 12.66 -6.15 -2.13
CA GLY A 84 13.86 -6.79 -2.65
C GLY A 84 13.75 -8.30 -2.93
N ASN A 85 12.56 -8.90 -2.73
CA ASN A 85 12.29 -10.30 -3.00
C ASN A 85 11.20 -10.46 -4.08
N GLY A 86 11.25 -9.62 -5.10
CA GLY A 86 10.35 -9.65 -6.25
C GLY A 86 9.11 -8.77 -6.09
N LEU A 87 9.08 -7.90 -5.08
CA LEU A 87 8.07 -6.89 -4.86
C LEU A 87 8.70 -5.56 -4.44
N GLU A 88 8.12 -4.46 -4.90
CA GLU A 88 8.38 -3.12 -4.40
C GLU A 88 7.07 -2.39 -4.09
N VAL A 89 7.00 -1.76 -2.91
CA VAL A 89 5.90 -0.86 -2.56
C VAL A 89 6.32 0.58 -2.89
N VAL A 90 5.71 1.15 -3.90
CA VAL A 90 5.91 2.54 -4.30
C VAL A 90 4.80 3.40 -3.70
N ALA A 91 5.01 3.85 -2.46
CA ALA A 91 4.09 4.79 -1.80
C ALA A 91 4.35 6.21 -2.34
N LEU A 92 3.66 6.57 -3.43
CA LEU A 92 3.84 7.84 -4.15
C LEU A 92 2.99 8.95 -3.53
N SER A 93 3.64 9.89 -2.83
CA SER A 93 2.98 11.07 -2.29
C SER A 93 2.60 12.06 -3.39
N LEU A 94 1.35 12.51 -3.35
CA LEU A 94 0.81 13.58 -4.19
C LEU A 94 0.75 14.93 -3.45
N ASP A 95 1.49 15.07 -2.35
CA ASP A 95 1.63 16.36 -1.68
C ASP A 95 2.26 17.40 -2.59
N ARG A 96 1.78 18.63 -2.52
CA ARG A 96 2.36 19.73 -3.27
C ARG A 96 3.50 20.37 -2.50
N GLY A 97 4.53 20.79 -3.24
CA GLY A 97 5.67 21.52 -2.70
C GLY A 97 6.79 20.62 -2.21
N ASP A 98 7.31 20.86 -1.02
CA ASP A 98 8.51 20.18 -0.50
C ASP A 98 8.22 18.77 0.02
N VAL A 99 9.11 17.85 -0.30
CA VAL A 99 9.12 16.47 0.20
C VAL A 99 9.34 16.37 1.73
N ALA A 100 9.78 17.44 2.37
CA ALA A 100 10.00 17.48 3.82
C ALA A 100 8.76 17.01 4.60
N LYS A 101 7.54 17.39 4.16
CA LYS A 101 6.29 16.95 4.79
C LYS A 101 6.14 15.43 4.81
N VAL A 102 6.57 14.76 3.75
CA VAL A 102 6.52 13.30 3.66
C VAL A 102 7.53 12.68 4.62
N ARG A 103 8.72 13.28 4.71
CA ARG A 103 9.76 12.84 5.64
C ARG A 103 9.32 12.98 7.09
N ASP A 104 8.81 14.16 7.46
CA ASP A 104 8.30 14.43 8.81
C ASP A 104 7.19 13.43 9.19
N PHE A 105 6.30 13.12 8.23
CA PHE A 105 5.24 12.14 8.42
C PHE A 105 5.79 10.71 8.62
N TYR A 106 6.79 10.30 7.85
CA TYR A 106 7.43 8.99 8.01
C TYR A 106 8.08 8.86 9.40
N GLU A 107 8.74 9.93 9.85
CA GLU A 107 9.33 9.99 11.19
C GLU A 107 8.25 9.92 12.29
N GLU A 108 7.14 10.67 12.14
CA GLU A 108 6.02 10.67 13.10
C GLU A 108 5.41 9.27 13.30
N LEU A 109 5.25 8.50 12.21
CA LEU A 109 4.65 7.17 12.26
C LEU A 109 5.66 6.02 12.38
N GLY A 110 6.95 6.29 12.38
CA GLY A 110 8.00 5.27 12.43
C GLY A 110 8.06 4.40 11.18
N ILE A 111 7.67 4.96 10.01
CA ILE A 111 7.82 4.32 8.70
C ILE A 111 9.31 4.19 8.39
N SER A 112 9.78 2.99 8.14
CA SER A 112 11.23 2.72 8.02
C SER A 112 11.63 1.86 6.83
N SER A 113 10.70 1.11 6.26
CA SER A 113 10.94 0.19 5.15
C SER A 113 10.58 0.80 3.80
N LEU A 114 9.58 1.70 3.78
CA LEU A 114 9.15 2.40 2.57
C LEU A 114 10.18 3.46 2.16
N ALA A 115 10.59 3.44 0.89
CA ALA A 115 11.29 4.56 0.30
C ALA A 115 10.34 5.77 0.11
N ILE A 116 10.91 6.96 0.14
CA ILE A 116 10.13 8.19 -0.11
C ILE A 116 10.06 8.42 -1.61
N TYR A 117 8.84 8.48 -2.15
CA TYR A 117 8.53 8.88 -3.52
C TYR A 117 7.53 10.04 -3.52
N HIS A 118 7.74 11.01 -4.41
CA HIS A 118 7.00 12.26 -4.40
C HIS A 118 6.71 12.78 -5.82
N ASP A 119 5.44 13.09 -6.09
CA ASP A 119 5.00 13.80 -7.29
C ASP A 119 4.43 15.18 -6.90
N PRO A 120 5.28 16.23 -6.83
CA PRO A 120 4.88 17.56 -6.37
C PRO A 120 3.82 18.24 -7.23
N ASN A 121 3.59 17.74 -8.43
CA ASN A 121 2.60 18.25 -9.38
C ASN A 121 1.30 17.43 -9.38
N SER A 122 1.23 16.37 -8.61
CA SER A 122 0.08 15.44 -8.52
C SER A 122 -0.38 14.96 -9.92
N ARG A 123 0.57 14.71 -10.82
CA ARG A 123 0.30 14.27 -12.20
C ARG A 123 -0.15 12.82 -12.23
N ALA A 124 0.49 11.99 -11.40
CA ALA A 124 0.24 10.54 -11.31
C ALA A 124 -1.25 10.23 -11.11
N GLY A 125 -1.93 10.95 -10.23
CA GLY A 125 -3.36 10.76 -9.99
C GLY A 125 -4.21 10.91 -11.25
N ARG A 126 -3.91 11.91 -12.08
CA ARG A 126 -4.62 12.17 -13.34
C ARG A 126 -4.24 11.16 -14.44
N GLU A 127 -2.95 10.88 -14.59
CA GLU A 127 -2.42 9.98 -15.61
C GLU A 127 -2.89 8.53 -15.41
N LEU A 128 -3.01 8.12 -14.14
CA LEU A 128 -3.50 6.79 -13.75
C LEU A 128 -5.03 6.72 -13.60
N GLY A 129 -5.73 7.85 -13.76
CA GLY A 129 -7.18 7.91 -13.64
C GLY A 129 -7.67 7.56 -12.23
N ALA A 130 -6.93 7.96 -11.18
CA ALA A 130 -7.32 7.75 -9.80
C ALA A 130 -8.50 8.67 -9.44
N PRO A 131 -9.64 8.13 -8.97
CA PRO A 131 -10.83 8.94 -8.66
C PRO A 131 -10.72 9.67 -7.32
N GLY A 132 -9.79 9.24 -6.46
CA GLY A 132 -9.55 9.79 -5.12
C GLY A 132 -8.37 9.11 -4.44
N LEU A 133 -8.14 9.46 -3.17
CA LEU A 133 -7.06 8.88 -2.36
C LEU A 133 -7.63 8.14 -1.14
N PRO A 134 -7.00 7.04 -0.71
CA PRO A 134 -5.93 6.35 -1.44
C PRO A 134 -6.45 5.60 -2.66
N THR A 135 -5.62 5.44 -3.67
CA THR A 135 -5.80 4.51 -4.76
C THR A 135 -4.55 3.68 -4.90
N THR A 136 -4.67 2.36 -4.85
CA THR A 136 -3.55 1.45 -5.03
C THR A 136 -3.72 0.66 -6.32
N ILE A 137 -2.66 0.60 -7.12
CA ILE A 137 -2.60 -0.12 -8.38
C ILE A 137 -1.53 -1.19 -8.23
N VAL A 138 -1.89 -2.44 -8.52
CA VAL A 138 -0.93 -3.54 -8.53
C VAL A 138 -0.49 -3.78 -9.97
N ILE A 139 0.83 -3.78 -10.16
CA ILE A 139 1.49 -3.89 -11.46
C ILE A 139 2.30 -5.18 -11.46
N ASP A 140 2.17 -5.98 -12.50
CA ASP A 140 2.91 -7.24 -12.68
C ASP A 140 4.37 -6.97 -13.10
N ARG A 141 5.20 -8.03 -13.10
CA ARG A 141 6.62 -7.96 -13.50
C ARG A 141 6.84 -7.48 -14.93
N SER A 142 5.82 -7.53 -15.78
CA SER A 142 5.85 -7.02 -17.16
C SER A 142 5.44 -5.55 -17.26
N GLY A 143 5.19 -4.87 -16.16
CA GLY A 143 4.80 -3.46 -16.10
C GLY A 143 3.34 -3.20 -16.45
N ARG A 144 2.45 -4.19 -16.29
CA ARG A 144 1.01 -4.07 -16.59
C ARG A 144 0.20 -4.03 -15.30
N GLU A 145 -0.79 -3.16 -15.24
CA GLU A 145 -1.77 -3.17 -14.16
C GLU A 145 -2.59 -4.47 -14.22
N VAL A 146 -2.61 -5.21 -13.11
CA VAL A 146 -3.38 -6.45 -12.94
C VAL A 146 -4.54 -6.30 -11.96
N GLY A 147 -4.69 -5.14 -11.37
CA GLY A 147 -5.82 -4.80 -10.50
C GLY A 147 -5.58 -3.51 -9.76
N ARG A 148 -6.66 -2.98 -9.16
CA ARG A 148 -6.58 -1.81 -8.29
C ARG A 148 -7.56 -1.90 -7.13
N LEU A 149 -7.23 -1.15 -6.07
CA LEU A 149 -8.05 -0.99 -4.89
C LEU A 149 -8.31 0.51 -4.68
N LEU A 150 -9.56 0.86 -4.43
CA LEU A 150 -9.98 2.22 -4.12
C LEU A 150 -10.33 2.31 -2.63
N GLY A 151 -9.74 3.27 -1.95
CA GLY A 151 -9.86 3.40 -0.50
C GLY A 151 -8.78 2.63 0.27
N PRO A 152 -8.75 2.79 1.61
CA PRO A 152 -7.73 2.20 2.46
C PRO A 152 -7.86 0.69 2.60
N ALA A 153 -6.74 0.00 2.87
CA ALA A 153 -6.70 -1.42 3.17
C ALA A 153 -5.62 -1.77 4.19
N GLU A 154 -5.77 -2.95 4.82
CA GLU A 154 -4.72 -3.57 5.63
C GLU A 154 -3.85 -4.45 4.70
N TRP A 155 -2.73 -3.90 4.26
CA TRP A 155 -1.86 -4.52 3.24
C TRP A 155 -1.05 -5.70 3.77
N ASP A 156 -0.97 -5.88 5.08
CA ASP A 156 -0.37 -7.03 5.74
C ASP A 156 -1.39 -8.02 6.33
N SER A 157 -2.68 -7.90 5.96
CA SER A 157 -3.69 -8.92 6.27
C SER A 157 -3.40 -10.24 5.55
N ASP A 158 -3.90 -11.35 6.09
CA ASP A 158 -3.71 -12.67 5.48
C ASP A 158 -4.24 -12.72 4.04
N GLU A 159 -5.36 -12.03 3.76
CA GLU A 159 -5.95 -11.94 2.43
C GLU A 159 -5.06 -11.14 1.46
N ALA A 160 -4.52 -10.00 1.89
CA ALA A 160 -3.61 -9.19 1.08
C ALA A 160 -2.33 -9.96 0.78
N ILE A 161 -1.74 -10.57 1.80
CA ILE A 161 -0.53 -11.37 1.69
C ILE A 161 -0.72 -12.54 0.70
N ALA A 162 -1.85 -13.27 0.76
CA ALA A 162 -2.14 -14.37 -0.16
C ALA A 162 -2.17 -13.91 -1.63
N VAL A 163 -2.76 -12.73 -1.91
CA VAL A 163 -2.77 -12.14 -3.26
C VAL A 163 -1.35 -11.77 -3.70
N ILE A 164 -0.59 -11.13 -2.84
CA ILE A 164 0.79 -10.72 -3.14
C ILE A 164 1.68 -11.94 -3.39
N GLU A 165 1.63 -12.96 -2.54
CA GLU A 165 2.40 -14.21 -2.71
C GLU A 165 2.09 -14.90 -4.04
N GLN A 166 0.83 -14.91 -4.46
CA GLN A 166 0.43 -15.46 -5.75
C GLN A 166 1.05 -14.68 -6.91
N LEU A 167 1.04 -13.34 -6.85
CA LEU A 167 1.59 -12.47 -7.91
C LEU A 167 3.13 -12.58 -7.97
N VAL A 168 3.79 -12.59 -6.82
CA VAL A 168 5.25 -12.75 -6.73
C VAL A 168 5.68 -14.14 -7.18
N GLY A 169 4.93 -15.19 -6.81
CA GLY A 169 5.23 -16.60 -7.14
C GLY A 169 4.98 -16.95 -8.61
N SER A 170 4.00 -16.34 -9.26
CA SER A 170 3.65 -16.64 -10.67
C SER A 170 4.74 -16.25 -11.68
N GLY A 171 5.63 -15.34 -11.32
CA GLY A 171 6.77 -14.94 -12.16
C GLY A 171 7.93 -15.94 -12.21
N ASN A 172 7.96 -16.94 -11.32
CA ASN A 172 9.03 -17.95 -11.32
C ASN A 172 8.76 -19.16 -12.26
N SER A 173 7.57 -19.24 -12.86
CA SER A 173 7.18 -20.37 -13.72
C SER A 173 7.38 -20.11 -15.23
N GLU A 174 7.84 -18.93 -15.62
CA GLU A 174 8.03 -18.54 -17.03
C GLU A 174 9.50 -18.31 -17.39
N ALA A 175 10.37 -19.25 -16.97
CA ALA A 175 11.68 -19.40 -17.59
C ALA A 175 11.48 -20.05 -18.97
N PRO A 176 12.03 -19.49 -20.08
CA PRO A 176 11.94 -20.13 -21.39
C PRO A 176 12.62 -21.50 -21.32
N GLN A 177 11.88 -22.56 -21.64
CA GLN A 177 12.50 -23.83 -22.02
C GLN A 177 13.12 -23.62 -23.40
N GLU A 178 14.41 -23.32 -23.44
CA GLU A 178 15.20 -23.42 -24.67
C GLU A 178 15.24 -24.87 -25.12
N SER A 179 14.67 -25.10 -26.29
CA SER A 179 14.75 -26.33 -27.05
C SER A 179 15.84 -26.21 -28.11
#